data_bea6635dcbe071cf9a27c4f14c58ae39
#
_entry.id   bea6635dcbe071cf9a27c4f14c58ae39
#
_cell.length_a   1.000
_cell.length_b   1.000
_cell.length_c   1.000
_cell.angle_alpha   90.00
_cell.angle_beta   90.00
_cell.angle_gamma   90.00
#
_symmetry.space_group_name_H-M   'P 1'
#
loop_
_entity.id
_entity.type
_entity.pdbx_description
1 polymer ?
#
loop_
_entity_poly.entity_id
_entity_poly.type
_entity_poly.pdbx_seq_one_letter_code
_entity_poly.pdbx_strand_id
1 'polypeptide(L)'
;MSQISGALVGITSVLTAVFVPMAFFSGTTGVIYRQFSITLVTAMILSLIVALTFTPALCATLLKQHDPNKQESNNIFARFFRWFNRSFERLSEKYQGGVNRMTHHKLFSGVLYIVVIAALVGIYKVLPSSFLPEEDQGVVMTLVQLPPSASLERTDKVIDTMTGYFLNKEKENVESIFTVAGFSFTGVGQNAGLAFIKLKDWSERTTPESQIGAIIQRGMALNMIVKDASYIMPLQLPAMPELGVSAGFDIQLKDASGQGHEKLIAARNAILGMAAQDKRLAGVRPNGQEDTPQYQISIDQAQAGAMGVSIADINTTMSMAWGGTYINDFVDRGRVKKVYVQGEANTRMMPEDLNKWYVRNSSGTMVPFSAFATGEWTYGSPRLERYNGVSSVNIQGTPAPGVSSGDAMLAMEEIIGKLPSMGLQGFDYEWTGLSLEERDSGNQTAPLLVLSMLIVFLCLAALYESWSIPVSVLLVVPLGILGAFALTWLGMIIKGDPNLSFNIYFQVAIVAVIGLSAKNAILIVEFAKELQEQGEDLFDATLHAAKMRLRPIIMTTLAFGFGVLPLALSTGAGAGSQHSVGFGVIGGVISSTLLGIFFIPVFFVWIRSIFKYKPKKQNNQEQTS
;
A
#
# COMPACT_ATOMS: atom_id res chain seq x y z
N MET A 1 8.24 -8.84 42.31
CA MET A 1 8.44 -9.57 41.02
C MET A 1 7.52 -10.78 40.89
N SER A 2 7.32 -11.62 41.91
CA SER A 2 6.43 -12.80 41.84
C SER A 2 5.01 -12.49 41.38
N GLN A 3 4.45 -11.35 41.75
CA GLN A 3 3.08 -10.93 41.38
C GLN A 3 2.96 -10.35 39.97
N ILE A 4 4.08 -9.93 39.33
CA ILE A 4 4.03 -9.22 38.05
C ILE A 4 4.60 -10.07 36.90
N SER A 5 5.50 -11.01 37.19
CA SER A 5 6.17 -11.82 36.15
C SER A 5 5.20 -12.65 35.32
N GLY A 6 4.18 -13.27 35.95
CA GLY A 6 3.15 -14.03 35.25
C GLY A 6 2.35 -13.16 34.27
N ALA A 7 1.92 -11.97 34.73
CA ALA A 7 1.20 -11.01 33.90
C ALA A 7 2.04 -10.51 32.72
N LEU A 8 3.33 -10.22 32.93
CA LEU A 8 4.23 -9.76 31.88
C LEU A 8 4.47 -10.82 30.80
N VAL A 9 4.72 -12.07 31.23
CA VAL A 9 4.85 -13.21 30.30
C VAL A 9 3.55 -13.43 29.53
N GLY A 10 2.40 -13.43 30.24
CA GLY A 10 1.10 -13.61 29.62
C GLY A 10 0.78 -12.53 28.58
N ILE A 11 1.00 -11.26 28.90
CA ILE A 11 0.80 -10.14 27.97
C ILE A 11 1.69 -10.28 26.74
N THR A 12 2.98 -10.59 26.95
CA THR A 12 3.91 -10.74 25.82
C THR A 12 3.56 -11.93 24.95
N SER A 13 3.13 -13.06 25.55
CA SER A 13 2.69 -14.23 24.81
C SER A 13 1.44 -13.94 23.97
N VAL A 14 0.45 -13.23 24.51
CA VAL A 14 -0.75 -12.82 23.78
C VAL A 14 -0.41 -11.85 22.65
N LEU A 15 0.42 -10.84 22.92
CA LEU A 15 0.87 -9.88 21.90
C LEU A 15 1.64 -10.59 20.77
N THR A 16 2.54 -11.51 21.10
CA THR A 16 3.26 -12.31 20.11
C THR A 16 2.30 -13.18 19.29
N ALA A 17 1.35 -13.84 19.96
CA ALA A 17 0.38 -14.70 19.33
C ALA A 17 -0.52 -13.99 18.30
N VAL A 18 -0.80 -12.70 18.49
CA VAL A 18 -1.55 -11.86 17.53
C VAL A 18 -0.82 -11.73 16.20
N PHE A 19 0.52 -11.61 16.23
CA PHE A 19 1.33 -11.39 15.02
C PHE A 19 1.74 -12.67 14.31
N VAL A 20 1.71 -13.83 14.98
CA VAL A 20 2.10 -15.12 14.38
C VAL A 20 1.32 -15.44 13.11
N PRO A 21 -0.01 -15.28 13.02
CA PRO A 21 -0.76 -15.56 11.80
C PRO A 21 -0.28 -14.75 10.59
N MET A 22 0.12 -13.49 10.80
CA MET A 22 0.60 -12.62 9.72
C MET A 22 1.86 -13.15 9.04
N ALA A 23 2.70 -13.91 9.74
CA ALA A 23 3.94 -14.46 9.19
C ALA A 23 3.72 -15.60 8.19
N PHE A 24 2.52 -16.21 8.17
CA PHE A 24 2.18 -17.36 7.32
C PHE A 24 1.42 -16.99 6.05
N PHE A 25 1.12 -15.71 5.85
CA PHE A 25 0.46 -15.27 4.62
C PHE A 25 1.41 -15.34 3.42
N SER A 26 0.86 -15.64 2.25
CA SER A 26 1.56 -15.73 0.98
C SER A 26 1.42 -14.45 0.15
N GLY A 27 2.15 -14.38 -0.97
CA GLY A 27 2.13 -13.23 -1.87
C GLY A 27 2.90 -12.02 -1.34
N THR A 28 2.81 -10.90 -2.03
CA THR A 28 3.47 -9.64 -1.68
C THR A 28 2.99 -9.10 -0.33
N THR A 29 1.69 -9.18 -0.08
CA THR A 29 1.08 -8.86 1.24
C THR A 29 1.72 -9.67 2.36
N GLY A 30 1.95 -10.97 2.15
CA GLY A 30 2.59 -11.85 3.11
C GLY A 30 4.04 -11.47 3.42
N VAL A 31 4.78 -10.95 2.44
CA VAL A 31 6.15 -10.44 2.67
C VAL A 31 6.13 -9.25 3.61
N ILE A 32 5.26 -8.27 3.37
CA ILE A 32 5.10 -7.10 4.22
C ILE A 32 4.70 -7.52 5.66
N TYR A 33 3.67 -8.35 5.79
CA TYR A 33 3.21 -8.83 7.09
C TYR A 33 4.27 -9.60 7.85
N ARG A 34 5.06 -10.42 7.16
CA ARG A 34 6.16 -11.19 7.77
C ARG A 34 7.24 -10.28 8.33
N GLN A 35 7.63 -9.23 7.61
CA GLN A 35 8.63 -8.26 8.07
C GLN A 35 8.15 -7.54 9.35
N PHE A 36 6.91 -7.05 9.36
CA PHE A 36 6.32 -6.43 10.55
C PHE A 36 6.22 -7.43 11.71
N SER A 37 5.70 -8.64 11.45
CA SER A 37 5.53 -9.67 12.46
C SER A 37 6.84 -10.05 13.13
N ILE A 38 7.87 -10.39 12.36
CA ILE A 38 9.18 -10.80 12.89
C ILE A 38 9.80 -9.65 13.71
N THR A 39 9.76 -8.42 13.20
CA THR A 39 10.34 -7.27 13.88
C THR A 39 9.63 -6.99 15.21
N LEU A 40 8.29 -6.98 15.21
CA LEU A 40 7.50 -6.70 16.41
C LEU A 40 7.65 -7.82 17.45
N VAL A 41 7.56 -9.09 17.03
CA VAL A 41 7.74 -10.25 17.92
C VAL A 41 9.13 -10.23 18.56
N THR A 42 10.18 -10.00 17.79
CA THR A 42 11.56 -9.92 18.31
C THR A 42 11.70 -8.77 19.31
N ALA A 43 11.17 -7.59 18.98
CA ALA A 43 11.19 -6.43 19.88
C ALA A 43 10.44 -6.71 21.20
N MET A 44 9.29 -7.39 21.15
CA MET A 44 8.52 -7.74 22.35
C MET A 44 9.24 -8.76 23.23
N ILE A 45 9.87 -9.78 22.65
CA ILE A 45 10.63 -10.78 23.40
C ILE A 45 11.83 -10.10 24.10
N LEU A 46 12.58 -9.26 23.39
CA LEU A 46 13.69 -8.50 23.97
C LEU A 46 13.22 -7.56 25.07
N SER A 47 12.08 -6.88 24.86
CA SER A 47 11.46 -6.02 25.87
C SER A 47 11.07 -6.78 27.13
N LEU A 48 10.53 -8.00 27.00
CA LEU A 48 10.23 -8.87 28.14
C LEU A 48 11.50 -9.24 28.93
N ILE A 49 12.57 -9.62 28.24
CA ILE A 49 13.86 -9.95 28.88
C ILE A 49 14.38 -8.75 29.68
N VAL A 50 14.37 -7.55 29.08
CA VAL A 50 14.78 -6.31 29.74
C VAL A 50 13.87 -5.99 30.94
N ALA A 51 12.57 -6.16 30.82
CA ALA A 51 11.62 -5.91 31.90
C ALA A 51 11.81 -6.87 33.09
N LEU A 52 12.18 -8.12 32.84
CA LEU A 52 12.40 -9.13 33.90
C LEU A 52 13.81 -9.06 34.54
N THR A 53 14.82 -8.56 33.83
CA THR A 53 16.22 -8.56 34.31
C THR A 53 16.69 -7.16 34.64
N PHE A 54 16.76 -6.27 33.66
CA PHE A 54 17.40 -4.96 33.78
C PHE A 54 16.59 -3.97 34.62
N THR A 55 15.26 -3.93 34.40
CA THR A 55 14.39 -3.00 35.12
C THR A 55 14.38 -3.21 36.64
N PRO A 56 14.28 -4.44 37.19
CA PRO A 56 14.39 -4.69 38.63
C PRO A 56 15.75 -4.34 39.18
N ALA A 57 16.85 -4.63 38.46
CA ALA A 57 18.19 -4.28 38.87
C ALA A 57 18.36 -2.76 38.98
N LEU A 58 17.87 -2.00 38.01
CA LEU A 58 17.88 -0.53 38.07
C LEU A 58 17.02 0.00 39.23
N CYS A 59 15.84 -0.55 39.43
CA CYS A 59 14.98 -0.15 40.54
C CYS A 59 15.67 -0.37 41.91
N ALA A 60 16.33 -1.51 42.06
CA ALA A 60 17.05 -1.82 43.29
C ALA A 60 18.27 -0.90 43.56
N THR A 61 18.90 -0.42 42.47
CA THR A 61 20.11 0.44 42.61
C THR A 61 19.79 1.93 42.66
N LEU A 62 18.78 2.40 41.92
CA LEU A 62 18.48 3.83 41.77
C LEU A 62 17.40 4.33 42.71
N LEU A 63 16.42 3.50 43.11
CA LEU A 63 15.35 3.91 43.99
C LEU A 63 15.82 3.90 45.45
N LYS A 64 15.77 5.06 46.09
CA LYS A 64 16.00 5.20 47.52
C LYS A 64 14.77 4.76 48.30
N GLN A 65 14.94 4.03 49.38
CA GLN A 65 13.87 3.69 50.30
C GLN A 65 13.17 4.98 50.79
N HIS A 66 11.85 4.97 50.70
CA HIS A 66 11.05 6.08 51.21
C HIS A 66 11.09 6.06 52.73
N ASP A 67 11.74 7.07 53.33
CA ASP A 67 11.74 7.26 54.75
C ASP A 67 10.47 8.02 55.17
N PRO A 68 9.53 7.39 55.89
CA PRO A 68 8.26 8.03 56.25
C PRO A 68 8.44 9.26 57.18
N ASN A 69 9.61 9.43 57.81
CA ASN A 69 9.89 10.54 58.73
C ASN A 69 10.59 11.74 58.08
N LYS A 70 10.87 11.68 56.77
CA LYS A 70 11.55 12.79 56.11
C LYS A 70 10.55 13.90 55.78
N GLN A 71 10.72 15.10 56.35
CA GLN A 71 9.95 16.28 56.01
C GLN A 71 9.95 16.49 54.50
N GLU A 72 8.74 16.59 53.92
CA GLU A 72 8.57 16.80 52.51
C GLU A 72 9.21 18.13 52.07
N SER A 73 10.09 18.02 51.08
CA SER A 73 10.74 19.17 50.45
C SER A 73 9.70 20.12 49.83
N ASN A 74 9.86 21.44 50.09
CA ASN A 74 8.94 22.46 49.59
C ASN A 74 9.34 23.03 48.22
N ASN A 75 10.17 22.30 47.45
CA ASN A 75 10.63 22.65 46.10
C ASN A 75 9.47 22.71 45.09
N ILE A 76 9.63 23.52 44.06
CA ILE A 76 8.65 23.67 42.96
C ILE A 76 8.22 22.31 42.40
N PHE A 77 9.15 21.40 42.21
CA PHE A 77 8.85 20.04 41.76
C PHE A 77 7.98 19.23 42.73
N ALA A 78 8.22 19.37 44.03
CA ALA A 78 7.44 18.68 45.05
C ALA A 78 5.98 19.25 45.11
N ARG A 79 5.80 20.57 44.90
CA ARG A 79 4.48 21.18 44.78
C ARG A 79 3.72 20.70 43.54
N PHE A 80 4.41 20.58 42.39
CA PHE A 80 3.84 20.06 41.16
C PHE A 80 3.40 18.59 41.32
N PHE A 81 4.26 17.71 41.88
CA PHE A 81 3.91 16.31 42.10
C PHE A 81 2.77 16.14 43.10
N ARG A 82 2.68 16.97 44.18
CA ARG A 82 1.55 16.95 45.10
C ARG A 82 0.25 17.38 44.42
N TRP A 83 0.29 18.43 43.60
CA TRP A 83 -0.88 18.88 42.83
C TRP A 83 -1.32 17.78 41.84
N PHE A 84 -0.36 17.18 41.12
CA PHE A 84 -0.62 16.10 40.20
C PHE A 84 -1.26 14.90 40.91
N ASN A 85 -0.68 14.41 41.99
CA ASN A 85 -1.22 13.29 42.75
C ASN A 85 -2.63 13.55 43.27
N ARG A 86 -2.92 14.73 43.84
CA ARG A 86 -4.27 15.10 44.30
C ARG A 86 -5.25 15.16 43.13
N SER A 87 -4.84 15.69 42.00
CA SER A 87 -5.70 15.76 40.81
C SER A 87 -5.98 14.36 40.27
N PHE A 88 -4.98 13.49 40.31
CA PHE A 88 -5.12 12.09 39.88
C PHE A 88 -6.02 11.29 40.83
N GLU A 89 -5.92 11.49 42.15
CA GLU A 89 -6.81 10.85 43.12
C GLU A 89 -8.28 11.24 42.88
N ARG A 90 -8.55 12.54 42.70
CA ARG A 90 -9.90 13.01 42.34
C ARG A 90 -10.43 12.43 41.05
N LEU A 91 -9.55 12.30 40.03
CA LEU A 91 -9.90 11.63 38.76
C LEU A 91 -10.23 10.15 39.00
N SER A 92 -9.42 9.44 39.80
CA SER A 92 -9.62 8.04 40.14
C SER A 92 -10.92 7.78 40.89
N GLU A 93 -11.33 8.68 41.83
CA GLU A 93 -12.61 8.60 42.52
C GLU A 93 -13.80 8.81 41.58
N LYS A 94 -13.74 9.83 40.70
CA LYS A 94 -14.74 10.05 39.67
C LYS A 94 -14.87 8.87 38.71
N TYR A 95 -13.72 8.32 38.29
CA TYR A 95 -13.65 7.13 37.46
C TYR A 95 -14.34 5.93 38.13
N GLN A 96 -14.02 5.66 39.41
CA GLN A 96 -14.65 4.58 40.18
C GLN A 96 -16.17 4.74 40.26
N GLY A 97 -16.65 5.97 40.48
CA GLY A 97 -18.09 6.27 40.45
C GLY A 97 -18.73 6.02 39.07
N GLY A 98 -18.02 6.36 37.98
CA GLY A 98 -18.45 6.07 36.60
C GLY A 98 -18.54 4.58 36.31
N VAL A 99 -17.50 3.82 36.66
CA VAL A 99 -17.48 2.35 36.50
C VAL A 99 -18.59 1.70 37.31
N ASN A 100 -18.77 2.11 38.56
CA ASN A 100 -19.84 1.59 39.42
C ASN A 100 -21.24 1.80 38.80
N ARG A 101 -21.48 3.00 38.25
CA ARG A 101 -22.75 3.29 37.55
C ARG A 101 -22.93 2.39 36.32
N MET A 102 -21.89 2.24 35.49
CA MET A 102 -21.96 1.41 34.28
C MET A 102 -22.12 -0.08 34.58
N THR A 103 -21.51 -0.61 35.63
CA THR A 103 -21.65 -2.02 36.03
C THR A 103 -23.03 -2.36 36.56
N HIS A 104 -23.71 -1.43 37.27
CA HIS A 104 -25.07 -1.61 37.78
C HIS A 104 -26.14 -1.41 36.69
N HIS A 105 -25.94 -0.49 35.73
CA HIS A 105 -26.89 -0.25 34.65
C HIS A 105 -26.53 -1.05 33.38
N LYS A 106 -26.71 -2.38 33.44
CA LYS A 106 -26.35 -3.31 32.37
C LYS A 106 -26.95 -2.97 31.00
N LEU A 107 -28.24 -2.56 30.98
CA LEU A 107 -28.93 -2.21 29.73
C LEU A 107 -28.32 -0.96 29.08
N PHE A 108 -28.03 0.09 29.87
CA PHE A 108 -27.41 1.31 29.38
C PHE A 108 -26.03 1.03 28.76
N SER A 109 -25.20 0.26 29.47
CA SER A 109 -23.86 -0.12 28.96
C SER A 109 -23.94 -0.98 27.71
N GLY A 110 -24.96 -1.87 27.60
CA GLY A 110 -25.20 -2.67 26.41
C GLY A 110 -25.61 -1.82 25.20
N VAL A 111 -26.55 -0.89 25.39
CA VAL A 111 -26.95 0.05 24.31
C VAL A 111 -25.76 0.89 23.86
N LEU A 112 -24.98 1.43 24.81
CA LEU A 112 -23.78 2.23 24.47
C LEU A 112 -22.77 1.41 23.67
N TYR A 113 -22.57 0.13 24.01
CA TYR A 113 -21.68 -0.76 23.26
C TYR A 113 -22.19 -1.03 21.84
N ILE A 114 -23.52 -1.23 21.68
CA ILE A 114 -24.13 -1.39 20.35
C ILE A 114 -23.92 -0.12 19.49
N VAL A 115 -24.06 1.07 20.10
CA VAL A 115 -23.78 2.34 19.39
C VAL A 115 -22.32 2.41 18.95
N VAL A 116 -21.37 1.97 19.78
CA VAL A 116 -19.94 1.87 19.41
C VAL A 116 -19.72 0.95 18.20
N ILE A 117 -20.35 -0.23 18.21
CA ILE A 117 -20.27 -1.17 17.07
C ILE A 117 -20.91 -0.57 15.82
N ALA A 118 -22.05 0.07 15.93
CA ALA A 118 -22.72 0.73 14.81
C ALA A 118 -21.85 1.88 14.22
N ALA A 119 -21.20 2.66 15.08
CA ALA A 119 -20.26 3.70 14.67
C ALA A 119 -19.04 3.11 13.95
N LEU A 120 -18.48 2.00 14.45
CA LEU A 120 -17.38 1.29 13.80
C LEU A 120 -17.77 0.84 12.39
N VAL A 121 -18.92 0.19 12.25
CA VAL A 121 -19.42 -0.27 10.93
C VAL A 121 -19.70 0.92 10.00
N GLY A 122 -20.22 2.03 10.55
CA GLY A 122 -20.46 3.26 9.79
C GLY A 122 -19.17 3.85 9.23
N ILE A 123 -18.14 4.01 10.06
CA ILE A 123 -16.84 4.57 9.62
C ILE A 123 -16.13 3.62 8.66
N TYR A 124 -16.19 2.31 8.91
CA TYR A 124 -15.63 1.31 7.99
C TYR A 124 -16.17 1.43 6.56
N LYS A 125 -17.46 1.72 6.40
CA LYS A 125 -18.08 1.91 5.08
C LYS A 125 -17.71 3.22 4.39
N VAL A 126 -17.28 4.22 5.15
CA VAL A 126 -16.96 5.56 4.63
C VAL A 126 -15.46 5.71 4.35
N LEU A 127 -14.62 4.95 5.07
CA LEU A 127 -13.17 5.03 4.86
C LEU A 127 -12.79 4.37 3.54
N PRO A 128 -12.14 5.09 2.59
CA PRO A 128 -11.73 4.54 1.31
C PRO A 128 -10.73 3.40 1.50
N SER A 129 -10.79 2.39 0.62
CA SER A 129 -9.84 1.28 0.59
C SER A 129 -8.76 1.52 -0.46
N SER A 130 -7.53 1.14 -0.16
CA SER A 130 -6.42 1.09 -1.12
C SER A 130 -5.49 -0.06 -0.76
N PHE A 131 -4.66 -0.50 -1.72
CA PHE A 131 -3.66 -1.53 -1.44
C PHE A 131 -2.48 -0.94 -0.66
N LEU A 132 -1.81 0.03 -1.26
CA LEU A 132 -0.68 0.75 -0.69
C LEU A 132 -0.96 2.26 -0.73
N PRO A 133 -0.44 3.04 0.23
CA PRO A 133 -0.45 4.49 0.12
C PRO A 133 0.46 4.95 -1.01
N GLU A 134 0.11 6.06 -1.64
CA GLU A 134 0.98 6.73 -2.60
C GLU A 134 2.16 7.37 -1.86
N GLU A 135 3.38 7.12 -2.34
CA GLU A 135 4.60 7.56 -1.69
C GLU A 135 5.36 8.57 -2.55
N ASP A 136 5.62 9.76 -2.04
CA ASP A 136 6.54 10.70 -2.68
C ASP A 136 7.99 10.18 -2.56
N GLN A 137 8.45 9.52 -3.61
CA GLN A 137 9.82 8.97 -3.68
C GLN A 137 10.87 10.00 -4.12
N GLY A 138 10.49 11.27 -4.27
CA GLY A 138 11.39 12.32 -4.74
C GLY A 138 11.74 12.24 -6.23
N VAL A 139 11.03 11.42 -7.00
CA VAL A 139 11.25 11.24 -8.44
C VAL A 139 9.93 11.23 -9.18
N VAL A 140 9.81 12.03 -10.23
CA VAL A 140 8.71 11.97 -11.21
C VAL A 140 9.21 11.26 -12.46
N MET A 141 8.52 10.20 -12.87
CA MET A 141 8.74 9.57 -14.16
C MET A 141 7.87 10.22 -15.20
N THR A 142 8.41 10.49 -16.39
CA THR A 142 7.64 11.11 -17.47
C THR A 142 7.76 10.27 -18.74
N LEU A 143 6.63 9.78 -19.24
CA LEU A 143 6.53 9.13 -20.52
C LEU A 143 6.34 10.17 -21.62
N VAL A 144 7.09 10.04 -22.70
CA VAL A 144 7.00 10.92 -23.89
C VAL A 144 6.70 10.03 -25.08
N GLN A 145 5.61 10.29 -25.77
CA GLN A 145 5.23 9.57 -26.98
C GLN A 145 4.92 10.55 -28.10
N LEU A 146 5.56 10.35 -29.22
CA LEU A 146 5.28 11.10 -30.45
C LEU A 146 4.41 10.26 -31.39
N PRO A 147 3.81 10.90 -32.42
CA PRO A 147 3.09 10.16 -33.45
C PRO A 147 3.97 9.07 -34.09
N PRO A 148 3.34 7.99 -34.61
CA PRO A 148 4.04 6.99 -35.39
C PRO A 148 4.87 7.65 -36.50
N SER A 149 6.01 7.08 -36.83
CA SER A 149 6.96 7.61 -37.81
C SER A 149 7.71 8.91 -37.42
N ALA A 150 7.57 9.42 -36.21
CA ALA A 150 8.44 10.50 -35.75
C ALA A 150 9.90 10.01 -35.66
N SER A 151 10.82 10.82 -36.16
CA SER A 151 12.26 10.50 -36.07
C SER A 151 12.81 10.75 -34.67
N LEU A 152 13.93 10.10 -34.34
CA LEU A 152 14.62 10.30 -33.07
C LEU A 152 14.97 11.77 -32.79
N GLU A 153 15.36 12.52 -33.81
CA GLU A 153 15.63 13.95 -33.67
C GLU A 153 14.41 14.77 -33.24
N ARG A 154 13.20 14.40 -33.70
CA ARG A 154 11.97 15.06 -33.24
C ARG A 154 11.69 14.72 -31.80
N THR A 155 11.94 13.48 -31.43
CA THR A 155 11.78 13.01 -30.04
C THR A 155 12.76 13.73 -29.12
N ASP A 156 14.02 13.87 -29.52
CA ASP A 156 15.03 14.64 -28.77
C ASP A 156 14.61 16.11 -28.57
N LYS A 157 14.11 16.78 -29.60
CA LYS A 157 13.62 18.18 -29.48
C LYS A 157 12.47 18.30 -28.48
N VAL A 158 11.57 17.35 -28.47
CA VAL A 158 10.46 17.30 -27.48
C VAL A 158 11.00 17.08 -26.09
N ILE A 159 11.93 16.14 -25.93
CA ILE A 159 12.59 15.84 -24.64
C ILE A 159 13.36 17.06 -24.13
N ASP A 160 14.10 17.75 -25.01
CA ASP A 160 14.82 18.98 -24.66
C ASP A 160 13.87 20.11 -24.23
N THR A 161 12.74 20.26 -24.90
CA THR A 161 11.70 21.23 -24.52
C THR A 161 11.11 20.92 -23.15
N MET A 162 10.78 19.65 -22.91
CA MET A 162 10.30 19.17 -21.61
C MET A 162 11.36 19.38 -20.52
N THR A 163 12.60 19.02 -20.79
CA THR A 163 13.74 19.22 -19.87
C THR A 163 13.91 20.69 -19.52
N GLY A 164 13.88 21.56 -20.54
CA GLY A 164 13.92 23.01 -20.36
C GLY A 164 12.78 23.55 -19.49
N TYR A 165 11.57 23.01 -19.64
CA TYR A 165 10.43 23.37 -18.78
C TYR A 165 10.72 23.03 -17.31
N PHE A 166 11.06 21.78 -17.00
CA PHE A 166 11.26 21.35 -15.62
C PHE A 166 12.47 22.03 -14.96
N LEU A 167 13.58 22.22 -15.68
CA LEU A 167 14.77 22.88 -15.12
C LEU A 167 14.60 24.39 -14.93
N ASN A 168 13.74 25.05 -15.71
CA ASN A 168 13.55 26.50 -15.61
C ASN A 168 12.30 26.91 -14.85
N LYS A 169 11.14 26.28 -15.13
CA LYS A 169 9.86 26.62 -14.49
C LYS A 169 9.69 25.96 -13.12
N GLU A 170 10.22 24.75 -12.98
CA GLU A 170 10.17 23.99 -11.71
C GLU A 170 11.53 23.99 -10.98
N LYS A 171 12.38 24.97 -11.26
CA LYS A 171 13.74 25.11 -10.70
C LYS A 171 13.80 25.04 -9.18
N GLU A 172 12.76 25.51 -8.50
CA GLU A 172 12.68 25.46 -7.04
C GLU A 172 12.42 24.05 -6.51
N ASN A 173 11.85 23.17 -7.34
CA ASN A 173 11.42 21.83 -6.97
C ASN A 173 12.30 20.71 -7.55
N VAL A 174 12.96 20.97 -8.70
CA VAL A 174 13.73 19.97 -9.46
C VAL A 174 15.23 20.13 -9.21
N GLU A 175 15.91 19.02 -8.95
CA GLU A 175 17.36 18.94 -8.78
C GLU A 175 18.05 18.60 -10.11
N SER A 176 17.60 17.53 -10.78
CA SER A 176 18.21 17.03 -12.01
C SER A 176 17.22 16.21 -12.82
N ILE A 177 17.52 15.99 -14.09
CA ILE A 177 16.71 15.17 -15.01
C ILE A 177 17.62 14.21 -15.75
N PHE A 178 17.19 12.95 -15.81
CA PHE A 178 17.76 11.92 -16.67
C PHE A 178 16.75 11.56 -17.75
N THR A 179 17.17 11.63 -19.03
CA THR A 179 16.29 11.37 -20.18
C THR A 179 16.83 10.26 -21.05
N VAL A 180 15.92 9.49 -21.65
CA VAL A 180 16.21 8.43 -22.61
C VAL A 180 15.33 8.64 -23.83
N ALA A 181 15.95 8.77 -25.01
CA ALA A 181 15.26 8.79 -26.29
C ALA A 181 15.30 7.40 -26.95
N GLY A 182 14.26 7.04 -27.66
CA GLY A 182 14.15 5.75 -28.35
C GLY A 182 13.65 4.60 -27.49
N PHE A 183 13.34 4.84 -26.22
CA PHE A 183 12.83 3.84 -25.29
C PHE A 183 11.74 4.41 -24.38
N SER A 184 10.72 3.60 -24.14
CA SER A 184 9.70 3.82 -23.11
C SER A 184 9.21 2.47 -22.58
N PHE A 185 8.53 2.45 -21.45
CA PHE A 185 7.88 1.23 -20.96
C PHE A 185 6.74 0.72 -21.86
N THR A 186 6.19 1.59 -22.70
CA THR A 186 5.21 1.21 -23.72
C THR A 186 5.83 0.51 -24.93
N GLY A 187 7.15 0.60 -25.11
CA GLY A 187 7.88 -0.07 -26.19
C GLY A 187 9.15 0.68 -26.60
N VAL A 188 9.93 0.04 -27.49
CA VAL A 188 11.14 0.61 -28.11
C VAL A 188 10.77 1.18 -29.47
N GLY A 189 11.12 2.43 -29.72
CA GLY A 189 10.85 3.09 -31.01
C GLY A 189 11.40 4.51 -31.03
N GLN A 190 11.74 5.02 -32.21
CA GLN A 190 12.31 6.37 -32.38
C GLN A 190 11.35 7.46 -31.86
N ASN A 191 10.05 7.18 -31.81
CA ASN A 191 8.99 8.08 -31.37
C ASN A 191 8.67 7.97 -29.86
N ALA A 192 9.47 7.22 -29.10
CA ALA A 192 9.29 7.00 -27.68
C ALA A 192 10.40 7.65 -26.86
N GLY A 193 10.07 8.18 -25.70
CA GLY A 193 11.01 8.75 -24.75
C GLY A 193 10.59 8.54 -23.32
N LEU A 194 11.55 8.57 -22.41
CA LEU A 194 11.38 8.41 -20.97
C LEU A 194 12.24 9.44 -20.25
N ALA A 195 11.72 10.02 -19.17
CA ALA A 195 12.50 10.87 -18.28
C ALA A 195 12.27 10.51 -16.83
N PHE A 196 13.33 10.62 -16.03
CA PHE A 196 13.30 10.57 -14.58
C PHE A 196 13.72 11.94 -14.05
N ILE A 197 12.80 12.62 -13.41
CA ILE A 197 12.96 13.97 -12.87
C ILE A 197 13.19 13.84 -11.39
N LYS A 198 14.43 14.02 -10.94
CA LYS A 198 14.77 14.02 -9.53
C LYS A 198 14.35 15.33 -8.91
N LEU A 199 13.52 15.26 -7.89
CA LEU A 199 13.09 16.40 -7.11
C LEU A 199 14.10 16.70 -6.00
N LYS A 200 14.08 17.94 -5.51
CA LYS A 200 14.83 18.33 -4.31
C LYS A 200 14.33 17.62 -3.07
N ASP A 201 15.11 17.67 -2.01
CA ASP A 201 14.77 17.05 -0.73
C ASP A 201 13.40 17.53 -0.20
N TRP A 202 12.69 16.67 0.51
CA TRP A 202 11.37 17.00 1.07
C TRP A 202 11.39 18.16 2.05
N SER A 203 12.53 18.40 2.73
CA SER A 203 12.72 19.55 3.62
C SER A 203 12.72 20.89 2.89
N GLU A 204 13.04 20.89 1.60
CA GLU A 204 12.99 22.08 0.73
C GLU A 204 11.63 22.26 0.05
N ARG A 205 10.83 21.18 -0.03
CA ARG A 205 9.52 21.13 -0.71
C ARG A 205 8.36 21.06 0.30
N THR A 206 8.24 22.07 1.15
CA THR A 206 7.29 22.07 2.28
C THR A 206 5.92 22.67 1.94
N THR A 207 5.80 23.38 0.81
CA THR A 207 4.53 24.01 0.39
C THR A 207 3.65 23.03 -0.38
N PRO A 208 2.31 23.17 -0.38
CA PRO A 208 1.42 22.32 -1.17
C PRO A 208 1.76 22.33 -2.66
N GLU A 209 2.21 23.47 -3.20
CA GLU A 209 2.59 23.63 -4.60
C GLU A 209 3.90 22.90 -4.95
N SER A 210 4.76 22.64 -3.97
CA SER A 210 6.03 21.92 -4.14
C SER A 210 5.90 20.41 -3.96
N GLN A 211 4.72 19.89 -3.64
CA GLN A 211 4.49 18.46 -3.54
C GLN A 211 4.40 17.80 -4.90
N ILE A 212 4.78 16.53 -4.97
CA ILE A 212 4.89 15.76 -6.22
C ILE A 212 3.60 15.78 -7.05
N GLY A 213 2.43 15.68 -6.43
CA GLY A 213 1.13 15.72 -7.13
C GLY A 213 0.89 17.04 -7.86
N ALA A 214 1.26 18.18 -7.25
CA ALA A 214 1.13 19.50 -7.85
C ALA A 214 2.13 19.69 -9.01
N ILE A 215 3.35 19.17 -8.89
CA ILE A 215 4.37 19.20 -9.95
C ILE A 215 3.90 18.38 -11.15
N ILE A 216 3.37 17.17 -10.92
CA ILE A 216 2.80 16.32 -11.97
C ILE A 216 1.66 17.03 -12.69
N GLN A 217 0.73 17.63 -11.94
CA GLN A 217 -0.41 18.35 -12.51
C GLN A 217 0.03 19.53 -13.40
N ARG A 218 1.03 20.32 -12.96
CA ARG A 218 1.60 21.39 -13.79
C ARG A 218 2.36 20.83 -15.00
N GLY A 219 3.06 19.71 -14.82
CA GLY A 219 3.76 19.04 -15.92
C GLY A 219 2.82 18.53 -17.02
N MET A 220 1.58 18.15 -16.69
CA MET A 220 0.57 17.79 -17.69
C MET A 220 0.22 18.95 -18.66
N ALA A 221 0.43 20.20 -18.25
CA ALA A 221 0.23 21.37 -19.13
C ALA A 221 1.20 21.39 -20.33
N LEU A 222 2.29 20.62 -20.30
CA LEU A 222 3.19 20.45 -21.45
C LEU A 222 2.48 19.92 -22.69
N ASN A 223 1.43 19.10 -22.53
CA ASN A 223 0.63 18.61 -23.64
C ASN A 223 -0.07 19.73 -24.45
N MET A 224 -0.31 20.88 -23.82
CA MET A 224 -0.87 22.05 -24.51
C MET A 224 0.19 22.88 -25.22
N ILE A 225 1.45 22.80 -24.77
CA ILE A 225 2.57 23.60 -25.27
C ILE A 225 3.31 22.86 -26.40
N VAL A 226 3.55 21.56 -26.20
CA VAL A 226 4.33 20.71 -27.12
C VAL A 226 3.38 19.92 -28.01
N LYS A 227 3.01 20.50 -29.14
CA LYS A 227 2.05 19.91 -30.09
C LYS A 227 2.62 18.77 -30.94
N ASP A 228 3.95 18.61 -30.96
CA ASP A 228 4.62 17.53 -31.68
C ASP A 228 4.54 16.18 -30.95
N ALA A 229 4.22 16.17 -29.65
CA ALA A 229 4.01 14.97 -28.90
C ALA A 229 2.55 14.50 -28.99
N SER A 230 2.34 13.19 -29.09
CA SER A 230 1.02 12.59 -28.89
C SER A 230 0.59 12.75 -27.42
N TYR A 231 1.52 12.51 -26.50
CA TYR A 231 1.38 12.85 -25.08
C TYR A 231 2.74 12.98 -24.38
N ILE A 232 2.77 13.85 -23.37
CA ILE A 232 3.81 13.93 -22.34
C ILE A 232 3.10 13.69 -21.02
N MET A 233 3.46 12.61 -20.32
CA MET A 233 2.75 12.14 -19.15
C MET A 233 3.70 12.00 -17.96
N PRO A 234 3.80 13.02 -17.11
CA PRO A 234 4.44 12.89 -15.82
C PRO A 234 3.60 11.97 -14.92
N LEU A 235 4.24 11.01 -14.27
CA LEU A 235 3.62 9.99 -13.44
C LEU A 235 4.40 9.87 -12.14
N GLN A 236 3.70 9.52 -11.08
CA GLN A 236 4.31 9.10 -9.84
C GLN A 236 4.77 7.65 -9.95
N LEU A 237 5.96 7.36 -9.43
CA LEU A 237 6.43 5.98 -9.32
C LEU A 237 5.54 5.21 -8.33
N PRO A 238 5.24 3.93 -8.60
CA PRO A 238 4.52 3.11 -7.64
C PRO A 238 5.36 2.89 -6.39
N ALA A 239 4.70 2.67 -5.25
CA ALA A 239 5.39 2.39 -3.98
C ALA A 239 6.30 1.16 -4.06
N MET A 240 5.95 0.19 -4.92
CA MET A 240 6.73 -1.01 -5.23
C MET A 240 6.94 -1.10 -6.74
N PRO A 241 8.15 -0.79 -7.26
CA PRO A 241 8.44 -0.83 -8.70
C PRO A 241 8.26 -2.22 -9.34
N GLU A 242 8.39 -3.29 -8.54
CA GLU A 242 8.22 -4.67 -9.00
C GLU A 242 6.78 -5.02 -9.38
N LEU A 243 5.80 -4.25 -8.89
CA LEU A 243 4.36 -4.49 -9.11
C LEU A 243 3.76 -3.63 -10.23
N GLY A 244 4.54 -2.80 -10.91
CA GLY A 244 4.04 -1.98 -12.01
C GLY A 244 4.92 -0.80 -12.33
N VAL A 245 4.56 -0.10 -13.40
CA VAL A 245 5.31 1.05 -13.92
C VAL A 245 4.78 2.38 -13.37
N SER A 246 3.49 2.42 -13.01
CA SER A 246 2.85 3.64 -12.50
C SER A 246 1.89 3.32 -11.36
N ALA A 247 1.65 4.29 -10.50
CA ALA A 247 0.56 4.22 -9.54
C ALA A 247 -0.80 4.16 -10.26
N GLY A 248 -1.79 3.52 -9.64
CA GLY A 248 -3.12 3.36 -10.18
C GLY A 248 -3.48 1.89 -10.46
N PHE A 249 -4.45 1.67 -11.33
CA PHE A 249 -4.89 0.34 -11.68
C PHE A 249 -4.33 -0.14 -13.03
N ASP A 250 -4.18 -1.46 -13.15
CA ASP A 250 -3.63 -2.15 -14.33
C ASP A 250 -4.49 -3.38 -14.65
N ILE A 251 -5.04 -3.42 -15.88
CA ILE A 251 -5.93 -4.48 -16.31
C ILE A 251 -5.56 -4.97 -17.72
N GLN A 252 -5.58 -6.28 -17.91
CA GLN A 252 -5.43 -6.93 -19.20
C GLN A 252 -6.81 -7.27 -19.77
N LEU A 253 -7.20 -6.65 -20.87
CA LEU A 253 -8.34 -7.08 -21.65
C LEU A 253 -7.91 -8.18 -22.62
N LYS A 254 -8.55 -9.34 -22.53
CA LYS A 254 -8.18 -10.55 -23.27
C LYS A 254 -9.23 -10.93 -24.31
N ASP A 255 -8.80 -11.35 -25.48
CA ASP A 255 -9.65 -11.98 -26.49
C ASP A 255 -9.77 -13.50 -26.22
N ALA A 256 -10.63 -13.86 -25.27
CA ALA A 256 -10.82 -15.24 -24.85
C ALA A 256 -11.44 -16.14 -25.94
N SER A 257 -12.13 -15.56 -26.91
CA SER A 257 -12.83 -16.27 -27.97
C SER A 257 -12.10 -16.28 -29.32
N GLY A 258 -10.92 -15.63 -29.42
CA GLY A 258 -10.13 -15.59 -30.64
C GLY A 258 -10.75 -14.80 -31.80
N GLN A 259 -11.42 -13.68 -31.47
CA GLN A 259 -12.10 -12.83 -32.47
C GLN A 259 -11.15 -12.00 -33.33
N GLY A 260 -9.91 -11.88 -32.90
CA GLY A 260 -8.85 -11.18 -33.62
C GLY A 260 -8.62 -9.75 -33.17
N HIS A 261 -7.50 -9.20 -33.68
CA HIS A 261 -6.94 -7.93 -33.24
C HIS A 261 -7.93 -6.76 -33.39
N GLU A 262 -8.58 -6.63 -34.55
CA GLU A 262 -9.50 -5.51 -34.82
C GLU A 262 -10.64 -5.43 -33.79
N LYS A 263 -11.25 -6.57 -33.44
CA LYS A 263 -12.33 -6.60 -32.44
C LYS A 263 -11.82 -6.35 -31.03
N LEU A 264 -10.61 -6.81 -30.72
CA LEU A 264 -9.96 -6.53 -29.44
C LEU A 264 -9.70 -5.02 -29.28
N ILE A 265 -9.22 -4.35 -30.33
CA ILE A 265 -9.03 -2.89 -30.34
C ILE A 265 -10.38 -2.16 -30.26
N ALA A 266 -11.43 -2.64 -30.96
CA ALA A 266 -12.76 -2.08 -30.84
C ALA A 266 -13.33 -2.17 -29.42
N ALA A 267 -13.15 -3.32 -28.76
CA ALA A 267 -13.53 -3.51 -27.36
C ALA A 267 -12.76 -2.57 -26.41
N ARG A 268 -11.43 -2.46 -26.60
CA ARG A 268 -10.59 -1.49 -25.88
C ARG A 268 -11.10 -0.07 -26.03
N ASN A 269 -11.37 0.37 -27.26
CA ASN A 269 -11.83 1.74 -27.53
C ASN A 269 -13.22 2.00 -26.92
N ALA A 270 -14.12 1.01 -26.91
CA ALA A 270 -15.39 1.12 -26.21
C ALA A 270 -15.20 1.31 -24.70
N ILE A 271 -14.30 0.55 -24.08
CA ILE A 271 -13.93 0.71 -22.65
C ILE A 271 -13.41 2.11 -22.40
N LEU A 272 -12.43 2.59 -23.19
CA LEU A 272 -11.84 3.91 -23.02
C LEU A 272 -12.88 5.03 -23.17
N GLY A 273 -13.81 4.89 -24.12
CA GLY A 273 -14.91 5.84 -24.32
C GLY A 273 -15.88 5.91 -23.14
N MET A 274 -16.21 4.77 -22.53
CA MET A 274 -17.05 4.71 -21.33
C MET A 274 -16.30 5.21 -20.09
N ALA A 275 -15.02 4.83 -19.94
CA ALA A 275 -14.18 5.24 -18.83
C ALA A 275 -13.96 6.77 -18.79
N ALA A 276 -13.84 7.43 -19.93
CA ALA A 276 -13.73 8.88 -20.02
C ALA A 276 -14.98 9.64 -19.49
N GLN A 277 -16.13 8.97 -19.40
CA GLN A 277 -17.37 9.53 -18.88
C GLN A 277 -17.64 9.18 -17.41
N ASP A 278 -16.90 8.24 -16.84
CA ASP A 278 -17.06 7.82 -15.45
C ASP A 278 -16.25 8.73 -14.51
N LYS A 279 -16.93 9.39 -13.60
CA LYS A 279 -16.32 10.34 -12.66
C LYS A 279 -15.41 9.69 -11.60
N ARG A 280 -15.46 8.36 -11.50
CA ARG A 280 -14.61 7.59 -10.58
C ARG A 280 -13.21 7.35 -11.15
N LEU A 281 -13.02 7.54 -12.46
CA LEU A 281 -11.83 7.19 -13.21
C LEU A 281 -11.11 8.45 -13.72
N ALA A 282 -9.78 8.40 -13.76
CA ALA A 282 -8.95 9.44 -14.33
C ALA A 282 -7.79 8.84 -15.14
N GLY A 283 -7.41 9.50 -16.25
CA GLY A 283 -6.26 9.13 -17.04
C GLY A 283 -6.28 7.70 -17.60
N VAL A 284 -7.45 7.13 -17.86
CA VAL A 284 -7.57 5.78 -18.42
C VAL A 284 -7.05 5.77 -19.85
N ARG A 285 -6.08 4.92 -20.11
CA ARG A 285 -5.36 4.86 -21.38
C ARG A 285 -4.89 3.44 -21.70
N PRO A 286 -4.65 3.12 -22.98
CA PRO A 286 -3.92 1.91 -23.33
C PRO A 286 -2.45 2.05 -22.88
N ASN A 287 -1.86 0.97 -22.44
CA ASN A 287 -0.43 0.87 -22.16
C ASN A 287 0.21 -0.02 -23.24
N GLY A 288 0.30 0.51 -24.44
CA GLY A 288 0.81 -0.17 -25.62
C GLY A 288 0.95 0.82 -26.76
N GLN A 289 1.33 0.31 -27.91
CA GLN A 289 1.45 1.12 -29.12
C GLN A 289 0.18 0.99 -29.96
N GLU A 290 -0.27 2.12 -30.51
CA GLU A 290 -1.41 2.15 -31.42
C GLU A 290 -1.05 1.56 -32.78
N ASP A 291 -2.06 1.05 -33.50
CA ASP A 291 -1.89 0.61 -34.88
C ASP A 291 -1.39 1.75 -35.75
N THR A 292 -0.40 1.46 -36.58
CA THR A 292 0.29 2.45 -37.38
C THR A 292 0.22 2.09 -38.86
N PRO A 293 0.27 3.08 -39.76
CA PRO A 293 0.48 2.83 -41.17
C PRO A 293 1.80 2.07 -41.37
N GLN A 294 1.75 0.97 -42.08
CA GLN A 294 2.91 0.13 -42.40
C GLN A 294 2.94 -0.12 -43.90
N TYR A 295 4.14 -0.07 -44.46
CA TYR A 295 4.32 -0.45 -45.85
C TYR A 295 4.74 -1.92 -45.90
N GLN A 296 3.80 -2.79 -46.26
CA GLN A 296 4.02 -4.23 -46.33
C GLN A 296 4.65 -4.57 -47.65
N ILE A 297 5.82 -5.21 -47.62
CA ILE A 297 6.51 -5.68 -48.81
C ILE A 297 6.29 -7.18 -48.93
N SER A 298 5.66 -7.58 -50.05
CA SER A 298 5.40 -8.97 -50.42
C SER A 298 6.46 -9.42 -51.43
N ILE A 299 7.12 -10.53 -51.12
CA ILE A 299 8.17 -11.10 -51.96
C ILE A 299 7.62 -12.32 -52.70
N ASP A 300 7.66 -12.30 -54.03
CA ASP A 300 7.39 -13.46 -54.84
C ASP A 300 8.61 -14.40 -54.79
N GLN A 301 8.50 -15.42 -53.91
CA GLN A 301 9.57 -16.37 -53.68
C GLN A 301 9.89 -17.25 -54.89
N ALA A 302 8.89 -17.56 -55.74
CA ALA A 302 9.09 -18.34 -56.95
C ALA A 302 9.88 -17.54 -57.99
N GLN A 303 9.54 -16.28 -58.17
CA GLN A 303 10.24 -15.38 -59.08
C GLN A 303 11.66 -15.06 -58.59
N ALA A 304 11.86 -14.82 -57.30
CA ALA A 304 13.17 -14.60 -56.69
C ALA A 304 14.07 -15.84 -56.90
N GLY A 305 13.52 -17.04 -56.64
CA GLY A 305 14.20 -18.32 -56.85
C GLY A 305 14.59 -18.57 -58.33
N ALA A 306 13.69 -18.25 -59.28
CA ALA A 306 13.97 -18.34 -60.71
C ALA A 306 15.11 -17.42 -61.18
N MET A 307 15.28 -16.28 -60.50
CA MET A 307 16.38 -15.31 -60.72
C MET A 307 17.66 -15.68 -59.94
N GLY A 308 17.67 -16.78 -59.20
CA GLY A 308 18.81 -17.23 -58.40
C GLY A 308 19.08 -16.38 -57.15
N VAL A 309 18.06 -15.64 -56.61
CA VAL A 309 18.18 -14.82 -55.42
C VAL A 309 17.67 -15.59 -54.20
N SER A 310 18.47 -15.66 -53.15
CA SER A 310 18.07 -16.33 -51.92
C SER A 310 17.20 -15.40 -51.03
N ILE A 311 16.22 -16.00 -50.33
CA ILE A 311 15.40 -15.26 -49.36
C ILE A 311 16.24 -14.68 -48.21
N ALA A 312 17.32 -15.37 -47.83
CA ALA A 312 18.24 -14.90 -46.80
C ALA A 312 18.96 -13.60 -47.22
N ASP A 313 19.42 -13.52 -48.48
CA ASP A 313 20.08 -12.31 -49.00
C ASP A 313 19.08 -11.15 -49.15
N ILE A 314 17.84 -11.45 -49.56
CA ILE A 314 16.75 -10.48 -49.62
C ILE A 314 16.53 -9.89 -48.21
N ASN A 315 16.31 -10.74 -47.19
CA ASN A 315 16.06 -10.31 -45.82
C ASN A 315 17.23 -9.54 -45.23
N THR A 316 18.47 -9.97 -45.48
CA THR A 316 19.67 -9.28 -45.03
C THR A 316 19.78 -7.90 -45.65
N THR A 317 19.58 -7.78 -46.96
CA THR A 317 19.62 -6.50 -47.66
C THR A 317 18.54 -5.54 -47.18
N MET A 318 17.30 -6.04 -47.03
CA MET A 318 16.20 -5.26 -46.49
C MET A 318 16.46 -4.77 -45.06
N SER A 319 16.89 -5.66 -44.17
CA SER A 319 17.22 -5.31 -42.79
C SER A 319 18.33 -4.27 -42.73
N MET A 320 19.38 -4.43 -43.55
CA MET A 320 20.49 -3.46 -43.62
C MET A 320 20.03 -2.10 -44.18
N ALA A 321 19.24 -2.13 -45.26
CA ALA A 321 18.79 -0.91 -45.92
C ALA A 321 17.92 -0.04 -45.03
N TRP A 322 16.88 -0.60 -44.42
CA TRP A 322 15.87 0.12 -43.63
C TRP A 322 16.10 0.08 -42.13
N GLY A 323 16.44 -1.10 -41.54
CA GLY A 323 16.61 -1.29 -40.11
C GLY A 323 17.99 -0.94 -39.57
N GLY A 324 19.00 -1.09 -40.42
CA GLY A 324 20.40 -1.05 -40.00
C GLY A 324 20.87 -2.40 -39.42
N THR A 325 22.10 -2.75 -39.71
CA THR A 325 22.72 -3.99 -39.24
C THR A 325 23.92 -3.66 -38.36
N TYR A 326 23.96 -4.24 -37.18
CA TYR A 326 25.12 -4.16 -36.30
C TYR A 326 26.25 -4.99 -36.89
N ILE A 327 27.44 -4.39 -37.00
CA ILE A 327 28.63 -5.01 -37.59
C ILE A 327 29.64 -5.40 -36.50
N ASN A 328 30.07 -4.46 -35.67
CA ASN A 328 31.09 -4.65 -34.66
C ASN A 328 31.09 -3.52 -33.63
N ASP A 329 31.90 -3.64 -32.59
CA ASP A 329 32.17 -2.60 -31.61
C ASP A 329 33.56 -1.97 -31.81
N PHE A 330 33.73 -0.74 -31.37
CA PHE A 330 35.03 -0.10 -31.19
C PHE A 330 35.09 0.72 -29.91
N VAL A 331 36.28 0.94 -29.39
CA VAL A 331 36.50 1.74 -28.21
C VAL A 331 36.86 3.16 -28.59
N ASP A 332 36.05 4.11 -28.13
CA ASP A 332 36.33 5.54 -28.28
C ASP A 332 36.28 6.23 -26.92
N ARG A 333 37.36 6.86 -26.48
CA ARG A 333 37.49 7.58 -25.21
C ARG A 333 37.08 6.75 -24.00
N GLY A 334 37.46 5.46 -23.98
CA GLY A 334 37.17 4.54 -22.92
C GLY A 334 35.72 4.02 -22.89
N ARG A 335 34.91 4.29 -23.90
CA ARG A 335 33.56 3.78 -24.07
C ARG A 335 33.48 2.85 -25.28
N VAL A 336 32.79 1.73 -25.11
CA VAL A 336 32.46 0.82 -26.21
C VAL A 336 31.31 1.43 -27.02
N LYS A 337 31.54 1.62 -28.32
CA LYS A 337 30.56 2.13 -29.28
C LYS A 337 30.30 1.09 -30.35
N LYS A 338 29.03 0.99 -30.75
CA LYS A 338 28.58 0.05 -31.79
C LYS A 338 28.68 0.68 -33.18
N VAL A 339 29.07 -0.13 -34.14
CA VAL A 339 29.07 0.24 -35.57
C VAL A 339 27.84 -0.36 -36.23
N TYR A 340 27.02 0.48 -36.83
CA TYR A 340 25.86 0.09 -37.64
C TYR A 340 26.04 0.52 -39.06
N VAL A 341 25.59 -0.31 -40.01
CA VAL A 341 25.47 0.03 -41.43
C VAL A 341 24.01 0.11 -41.80
N GLN A 342 23.60 1.20 -42.39
CA GLN A 342 22.23 1.46 -42.81
C GLN A 342 22.23 2.23 -44.13
N GLY A 343 21.17 2.11 -44.93
CA GLY A 343 20.98 2.95 -46.11
C GLY A 343 20.84 4.43 -45.75
N GLU A 344 21.33 5.30 -46.64
CA GLU A 344 21.14 6.75 -46.48
C GLU A 344 19.63 7.11 -46.52
N ALA A 345 19.26 8.19 -45.83
CA ALA A 345 17.85 8.60 -45.73
C ALA A 345 17.17 8.78 -47.10
N ASN A 346 17.85 9.36 -48.07
CA ASN A 346 17.34 9.58 -49.42
C ASN A 346 17.11 8.28 -50.24
N THR A 347 17.51 7.14 -49.72
CA THR A 347 17.32 5.82 -50.36
C THR A 347 16.35 4.92 -49.61
N ARG A 348 15.70 5.41 -48.53
CA ARG A 348 14.78 4.63 -47.68
C ARG A 348 13.59 5.41 -47.10
N MET A 349 13.37 6.65 -47.56
CA MET A 349 12.30 7.50 -47.00
C MET A 349 10.93 7.30 -47.67
N MET A 350 10.93 6.87 -48.94
CA MET A 350 9.72 6.72 -49.73
C MET A 350 9.52 5.28 -50.19
N PRO A 351 8.26 4.83 -50.43
CA PRO A 351 7.97 3.49 -50.94
C PRO A 351 8.73 3.17 -52.23
N GLU A 352 8.89 4.19 -53.12
CA GLU A 352 9.56 4.06 -54.40
C GLU A 352 11.06 3.79 -54.25
N ASP A 353 11.63 4.08 -53.08
CA ASP A 353 13.06 3.83 -52.82
C ASP A 353 13.39 2.35 -52.83
N LEU A 354 12.38 1.45 -52.66
CA LEU A 354 12.56 0.02 -52.85
C LEU A 354 13.19 -0.32 -54.22
N ASN A 355 12.87 0.43 -55.25
CA ASN A 355 13.37 0.26 -56.60
C ASN A 355 14.86 0.65 -56.76
N LYS A 356 15.46 1.35 -55.78
CA LYS A 356 16.89 1.72 -55.79
C LYS A 356 17.81 0.63 -55.25
N TRP A 357 17.24 -0.40 -54.65
CA TRP A 357 18.00 -1.47 -53.99
C TRP A 357 18.09 -2.74 -54.88
N TYR A 358 19.21 -3.42 -54.74
CA TYR A 358 19.55 -4.61 -55.49
C TYR A 358 20.03 -5.73 -54.56
N VAL A 359 19.76 -6.98 -54.94
CA VAL A 359 20.28 -8.14 -54.25
C VAL A 359 21.14 -8.93 -55.21
N ARG A 360 22.28 -9.44 -54.76
CA ARG A 360 23.19 -10.25 -55.56
C ARG A 360 22.62 -11.67 -55.66
N ASN A 361 22.52 -12.22 -56.86
CA ASN A 361 22.11 -13.59 -57.09
C ASN A 361 23.30 -14.56 -57.02
N SER A 362 23.02 -15.87 -57.17
CA SER A 362 24.00 -16.94 -57.14
C SER A 362 25.06 -16.87 -58.26
N SER A 363 24.77 -16.18 -59.36
CA SER A 363 25.70 -15.95 -60.47
C SER A 363 26.53 -14.65 -60.29
N GLY A 364 26.32 -13.90 -59.21
CA GLY A 364 27.02 -12.64 -58.94
C GLY A 364 26.37 -11.41 -59.59
N THR A 365 25.25 -11.56 -60.28
CA THR A 365 24.50 -10.45 -60.93
C THR A 365 23.61 -9.73 -59.90
N MET A 366 23.49 -8.41 -60.01
CA MET A 366 22.62 -7.57 -59.18
C MET A 366 21.21 -7.57 -59.74
N VAL A 367 20.22 -8.05 -58.96
CA VAL A 367 18.80 -8.11 -59.32
C VAL A 367 18.04 -7.04 -58.52
N PRO A 368 17.29 -6.14 -59.18
CA PRO A 368 16.51 -5.11 -58.47
C PRO A 368 15.34 -5.70 -57.71
N PHE A 369 14.99 -5.11 -56.53
CA PHE A 369 13.83 -5.56 -55.77
C PHE A 369 12.54 -5.50 -56.55
N SER A 370 12.36 -4.53 -57.45
CA SER A 370 11.19 -4.37 -58.31
C SER A 370 10.90 -5.62 -59.19
N ALA A 371 11.89 -6.50 -59.37
CA ALA A 371 11.73 -7.69 -60.17
C ALA A 371 10.97 -8.82 -59.42
N PHE A 372 10.93 -8.84 -58.11
CA PHE A 372 10.33 -9.90 -57.31
C PHE A 372 9.60 -9.42 -56.06
N ALA A 373 9.54 -8.11 -55.79
CA ALA A 373 8.89 -7.56 -54.62
C ALA A 373 7.82 -6.51 -55.04
N THR A 374 6.67 -6.54 -54.35
CA THR A 374 5.62 -5.55 -54.45
C THR A 374 5.31 -5.02 -53.05
N GLY A 375 4.82 -3.78 -52.96
CA GLY A 375 4.49 -3.20 -51.69
C GLY A 375 3.14 -2.51 -51.69
N GLU A 376 2.49 -2.56 -50.53
CA GLU A 376 1.19 -1.88 -50.31
C GLU A 376 1.12 -1.30 -48.90
N TRP A 377 0.31 -0.25 -48.74
CA TRP A 377 0.03 0.34 -47.46
C TRP A 377 -1.02 -0.49 -46.72
N THR A 378 -0.70 -0.85 -45.47
CA THR A 378 -1.59 -1.51 -44.52
C THR A 378 -1.58 -0.82 -43.18
N TYR A 379 -2.46 -1.21 -42.28
CA TYR A 379 -2.43 -0.80 -40.89
C TYR A 379 -2.18 -2.03 -40.03
N GLY A 380 -1.32 -1.88 -39.04
CA GLY A 380 -1.03 -2.95 -38.11
C GLY A 380 -0.37 -2.46 -36.84
N SER A 381 -0.44 -3.25 -35.81
CA SER A 381 0.21 -2.97 -34.55
C SER A 381 1.72 -3.21 -34.67
N PRO A 382 2.55 -2.24 -34.23
CA PRO A 382 4.00 -2.46 -34.16
C PRO A 382 4.36 -3.47 -33.05
N ARG A 383 3.46 -3.75 -32.11
CA ARG A 383 3.63 -4.68 -31.00
C ARG A 383 2.33 -5.39 -30.68
N LEU A 384 2.35 -6.73 -30.79
CA LEU A 384 1.26 -7.60 -30.34
C LEU A 384 1.61 -8.18 -28.98
N GLU A 385 0.64 -8.19 -28.08
CA GLU A 385 0.81 -8.67 -26.70
C GLU A 385 -0.08 -9.89 -26.45
N ARG A 386 0.43 -10.77 -25.60
CA ARG A 386 -0.34 -11.90 -25.06
C ARG A 386 -0.17 -11.94 -23.55
N TYR A 387 -1.24 -12.21 -22.86
CA TYR A 387 -1.24 -12.44 -21.43
C TYR A 387 -1.79 -13.84 -21.14
N ASN A 388 -1.01 -14.66 -20.42
CA ASN A 388 -1.33 -16.07 -20.19
C ASN A 388 -1.65 -16.85 -21.49
N GLY A 389 -0.91 -16.56 -22.58
CA GLY A 389 -1.08 -17.21 -23.88
C GLY A 389 -2.23 -16.68 -24.75
N VAL A 390 -3.09 -15.80 -24.23
CA VAL A 390 -4.24 -15.20 -24.93
C VAL A 390 -3.88 -13.81 -25.42
N SER A 391 -4.32 -13.45 -26.63
CA SER A 391 -4.15 -12.09 -27.17
C SER A 391 -4.78 -11.06 -26.24
N SER A 392 -4.03 -10.03 -25.85
CA SER A 392 -4.47 -9.05 -24.87
C SER A 392 -4.04 -7.64 -25.23
N VAL A 393 -4.71 -6.68 -24.62
CA VAL A 393 -4.28 -5.28 -24.56
C VAL A 393 -4.32 -4.81 -23.12
N ASN A 394 -3.27 -4.11 -22.72
CA ASN A 394 -3.15 -3.57 -21.37
C ASN A 394 -3.81 -2.20 -21.29
N ILE A 395 -4.63 -1.98 -20.25
CA ILE A 395 -5.29 -0.70 -19.97
C ILE A 395 -4.89 -0.28 -18.56
N GLN A 396 -4.41 0.93 -18.44
CA GLN A 396 -4.00 1.56 -17.18
C GLN A 396 -4.79 2.82 -16.92
N GLY A 397 -4.97 3.16 -15.66
CA GLY A 397 -5.60 4.39 -15.23
C GLY A 397 -5.40 4.63 -13.74
N THR A 398 -5.91 5.76 -13.26
CA THR A 398 -5.87 6.11 -11.84
C THR A 398 -7.27 6.38 -11.32
N PRO A 399 -7.54 6.20 -10.02
CA PRO A 399 -8.77 6.69 -9.44
C PRO A 399 -8.84 8.22 -9.59
N ALA A 400 -10.04 8.75 -9.74
CA ALA A 400 -10.26 10.20 -9.70
C ALA A 400 -9.93 10.75 -8.30
N PRO A 401 -9.57 12.04 -8.17
CA PRO A 401 -9.28 12.62 -6.87
C PRO A 401 -10.39 12.38 -5.85
N GLY A 402 -10.03 11.80 -4.71
CA GLY A 402 -10.98 11.46 -3.63
C GLY A 402 -11.72 10.12 -3.80
N VAL A 403 -11.45 9.37 -4.87
CA VAL A 403 -12.00 8.03 -5.10
C VAL A 403 -10.95 6.99 -4.69
N SER A 404 -11.41 5.87 -4.12
CA SER A 404 -10.50 4.77 -3.75
C SER A 404 -10.08 3.95 -4.98
N SER A 405 -8.91 3.27 -4.89
CA SER A 405 -8.47 2.34 -5.94
C SER A 405 -9.47 1.20 -6.13
N GLY A 406 -10.04 0.67 -5.05
CA GLY A 406 -11.07 -0.36 -5.10
C GLY A 406 -12.34 0.09 -5.85
N ASP A 407 -12.81 1.33 -5.63
CA ASP A 407 -13.97 1.88 -6.35
C ASP A 407 -13.66 2.10 -7.84
N ALA A 408 -12.45 2.50 -8.18
CA ALA A 408 -12.00 2.64 -9.56
C ALA A 408 -11.94 1.26 -10.26
N MET A 409 -11.44 0.24 -9.58
CA MET A 409 -11.44 -1.13 -10.10
C MET A 409 -12.87 -1.64 -10.34
N LEU A 410 -13.78 -1.45 -9.40
CA LEU A 410 -15.20 -1.79 -9.56
C LEU A 410 -15.84 -1.06 -10.76
N ALA A 411 -15.51 0.23 -10.94
CA ALA A 411 -15.98 0.99 -12.09
C ALA A 411 -15.51 0.38 -13.42
N MET A 412 -14.26 -0.07 -13.50
CA MET A 412 -13.74 -0.75 -14.69
C MET A 412 -14.43 -2.10 -14.94
N GLU A 413 -14.68 -2.88 -13.88
CA GLU A 413 -15.44 -4.14 -13.98
C GLU A 413 -16.87 -3.92 -14.51
N GLU A 414 -17.56 -2.88 -14.00
CA GLU A 414 -18.88 -2.48 -14.47
C GLU A 414 -18.86 -2.07 -15.95
N ILE A 415 -17.83 -1.35 -16.39
CA ILE A 415 -17.66 -0.93 -17.78
C ILE A 415 -17.43 -2.13 -18.69
N ILE A 416 -16.53 -3.04 -18.33
CA ILE A 416 -16.23 -4.25 -19.09
C ILE A 416 -17.46 -5.15 -19.16
N GLY A 417 -18.23 -5.26 -18.07
CA GLY A 417 -19.49 -6.00 -18.03
C GLY A 417 -20.57 -5.48 -19.00
N LYS A 418 -20.44 -4.27 -19.53
CA LYS A 418 -21.35 -3.71 -20.54
C LYS A 418 -20.97 -4.09 -21.98
N LEU A 419 -19.77 -4.58 -22.25
CA LEU A 419 -19.32 -4.94 -23.61
C LEU A 419 -20.26 -5.90 -24.33
N PRO A 420 -20.80 -6.96 -23.71
CA PRO A 420 -21.74 -7.87 -24.39
C PRO A 420 -23.00 -7.18 -24.90
N SER A 421 -23.51 -6.16 -24.19
CA SER A 421 -24.69 -5.39 -24.62
C SER A 421 -24.41 -4.50 -25.82
N MET A 422 -23.13 -4.23 -26.13
CA MET A 422 -22.70 -3.48 -27.32
C MET A 422 -22.33 -4.39 -28.51
N GLY A 423 -22.58 -5.70 -28.40
CA GLY A 423 -22.24 -6.69 -29.43
C GLY A 423 -20.79 -7.17 -29.38
N LEU A 424 -20.04 -6.78 -28.36
CA LEU A 424 -18.63 -7.15 -28.13
C LEU A 424 -18.57 -8.29 -27.11
N GLN A 425 -18.83 -9.51 -27.55
CA GLN A 425 -18.85 -10.71 -26.71
C GLN A 425 -17.53 -11.46 -26.79
N GLY A 426 -17.22 -12.30 -25.79
CA GLY A 426 -16.06 -13.18 -25.79
C GLY A 426 -14.76 -12.52 -25.37
N PHE A 427 -14.85 -11.34 -24.77
CA PHE A 427 -13.72 -10.69 -24.09
C PHE A 427 -13.79 -10.95 -22.60
N ASP A 428 -12.63 -11.17 -22.01
CA ASP A 428 -12.43 -11.37 -20.57
C ASP A 428 -11.36 -10.40 -20.07
N TYR A 429 -11.20 -10.30 -18.77
CA TYR A 429 -10.17 -9.44 -18.18
C TYR A 429 -9.44 -10.13 -17.02
N GLU A 430 -8.21 -9.72 -16.80
CA GLU A 430 -7.44 -10.06 -15.61
C GLU A 430 -6.78 -8.81 -15.03
N TRP A 431 -6.86 -8.67 -13.71
CA TRP A 431 -6.11 -7.68 -12.99
C TRP A 431 -4.64 -8.09 -12.92
N THR A 432 -3.73 -7.12 -13.00
CA THR A 432 -2.28 -7.35 -12.95
C THR A 432 -1.60 -6.36 -12.02
N GLY A 433 -0.34 -6.65 -11.67
CA GLY A 433 0.46 -5.76 -10.85
C GLY A 433 -0.19 -5.42 -9.50
N LEU A 434 -0.19 -4.14 -9.15
CA LEU A 434 -0.77 -3.64 -7.90
C LEU A 434 -2.26 -3.99 -7.74
N SER A 435 -3.03 -3.98 -8.83
CA SER A 435 -4.47 -4.26 -8.79
C SER A 435 -4.78 -5.72 -8.45
N LEU A 436 -3.97 -6.66 -8.93
CA LEU A 436 -4.08 -8.07 -8.56
C LEU A 436 -3.81 -8.25 -7.07
N GLU A 437 -2.74 -7.65 -6.56
CA GLU A 437 -2.38 -7.72 -5.15
C GLU A 437 -3.44 -7.05 -4.25
N GLU A 438 -4.05 -5.97 -4.69
CA GLU A 438 -5.14 -5.30 -3.98
C GLU A 438 -6.36 -6.22 -3.84
N ARG A 439 -6.76 -6.87 -4.94
CA ARG A 439 -7.88 -7.82 -4.96
C ARG A 439 -7.61 -9.01 -4.05
N ASP A 440 -6.41 -9.58 -4.12
CA ASP A 440 -6.02 -10.74 -3.32
C ASP A 440 -5.87 -10.39 -1.84
N SER A 441 -5.32 -9.22 -1.52
CA SER A 441 -5.24 -8.69 -0.15
C SER A 441 -6.61 -8.48 0.46
N GLY A 442 -7.57 -7.93 -0.29
CA GLY A 442 -8.94 -7.75 0.16
C GLY A 442 -9.59 -9.06 0.63
N ASN A 443 -9.35 -10.14 -0.11
CA ASN A 443 -9.86 -11.47 0.22
C ASN A 443 -9.18 -12.09 1.45
N GLN A 444 -7.95 -11.70 1.78
CA GLN A 444 -7.16 -12.25 2.88
C GLN A 444 -7.38 -11.52 4.22
N THR A 445 -7.86 -10.28 4.20
CA THR A 445 -8.00 -9.43 5.40
C THR A 445 -8.95 -10.02 6.44
N ALA A 446 -10.14 -10.45 6.03
CA ALA A 446 -11.14 -11.00 6.96
C ALA A 446 -10.67 -12.31 7.61
N PRO A 447 -10.14 -13.32 6.87
CA PRO A 447 -9.55 -14.51 7.47
C PRO A 447 -8.39 -14.18 8.43
N LEU A 448 -7.54 -13.20 8.12
CA LEU A 448 -6.45 -12.77 8.99
C LEU A 448 -6.96 -12.31 10.35
N LEU A 449 -7.92 -11.39 10.35
CA LEU A 449 -8.47 -10.83 11.60
C LEU A 449 -9.16 -11.91 12.44
N VAL A 450 -9.94 -12.79 11.81
CA VAL A 450 -10.62 -13.90 12.50
C VAL A 450 -9.61 -14.86 13.09
N LEU A 451 -8.57 -15.24 12.32
CA LEU A 451 -7.52 -16.15 12.79
C LEU A 451 -6.73 -15.53 13.94
N SER A 452 -6.37 -14.25 13.83
CA SER A 452 -5.68 -13.53 14.91
C SER A 452 -6.52 -13.48 16.19
N MET A 453 -7.81 -13.19 16.09
CA MET A 453 -8.71 -13.19 17.24
C MET A 453 -8.87 -14.58 17.84
N LEU A 454 -8.95 -15.63 17.02
CA LEU A 454 -9.02 -17.02 17.48
C LEU A 454 -7.77 -17.44 18.26
N ILE A 455 -6.59 -17.12 17.73
CA ILE A 455 -5.32 -17.45 18.38
C ILE A 455 -5.18 -16.70 19.71
N VAL A 456 -5.56 -15.40 19.75
CA VAL A 456 -5.61 -14.62 20.99
C VAL A 456 -6.55 -15.27 21.99
N PHE A 457 -7.74 -15.68 21.55
CA PHE A 457 -8.72 -16.36 22.39
C PHE A 457 -8.14 -17.65 23.01
N LEU A 458 -7.52 -18.49 22.18
CA LEU A 458 -6.93 -19.75 22.63
C LEU A 458 -5.73 -19.52 23.59
N CYS A 459 -4.88 -18.53 23.28
CA CYS A 459 -3.76 -18.16 24.13
C CYS A 459 -4.24 -17.68 25.51
N LEU A 460 -5.27 -16.82 25.54
CA LEU A 460 -5.89 -16.35 26.79
C LEU A 460 -6.59 -17.49 27.54
N ALA A 461 -7.26 -18.40 26.83
CA ALA A 461 -7.91 -19.55 27.45
C ALA A 461 -6.90 -20.47 28.14
N ALA A 462 -5.76 -20.70 27.50
CA ALA A 462 -4.65 -21.45 28.08
C ALA A 462 -4.02 -20.73 29.28
N LEU A 463 -3.80 -19.41 29.19
CA LEU A 463 -3.19 -18.59 30.23
C LEU A 463 -4.05 -18.54 31.51
N TYR A 464 -5.38 -18.41 31.33
CA TYR A 464 -6.30 -18.24 32.47
C TYR A 464 -7.00 -19.52 32.91
N GLU A 465 -6.74 -20.64 32.24
CA GLU A 465 -7.44 -21.92 32.49
C GLU A 465 -8.98 -21.75 32.53
N SER A 466 -9.49 -20.87 31.67
CA SER A 466 -10.89 -20.46 31.67
C SER A 466 -11.35 -20.04 30.27
N TRP A 467 -12.50 -20.53 29.85
CA TRP A 467 -13.16 -20.15 28.60
C TRP A 467 -13.94 -18.82 28.69
N SER A 468 -14.32 -18.41 29.91
CA SER A 468 -15.13 -17.20 30.10
C SER A 468 -14.31 -15.91 30.10
N ILE A 469 -13.09 -15.92 30.64
CA ILE A 469 -12.23 -14.74 30.74
C ILE A 469 -11.81 -14.20 29.36
N PRO A 470 -11.36 -15.03 28.41
CA PRO A 470 -11.02 -14.56 27.06
C PRO A 470 -12.14 -13.79 26.36
N VAL A 471 -13.40 -14.21 26.54
CA VAL A 471 -14.55 -13.52 25.96
C VAL A 471 -14.64 -12.07 26.49
N SER A 472 -14.45 -11.86 27.80
CA SER A 472 -14.49 -10.50 28.37
C SER A 472 -13.34 -9.62 27.87
N VAL A 473 -12.18 -10.20 27.56
CA VAL A 473 -11.03 -9.48 27.00
C VAL A 473 -11.29 -9.14 25.53
N LEU A 474 -11.78 -10.07 24.72
CA LEU A 474 -12.04 -9.86 23.30
C LEU A 474 -13.15 -8.85 23.02
N LEU A 475 -14.13 -8.71 23.90
CA LEU A 475 -15.17 -7.68 23.76
C LEU A 475 -14.63 -6.24 23.81
N VAL A 476 -13.39 -6.05 24.26
CA VAL A 476 -12.73 -4.74 24.28
C VAL A 476 -12.13 -4.38 22.92
N VAL A 477 -11.80 -5.36 22.08
CA VAL A 477 -11.13 -5.17 20.79
C VAL A 477 -11.87 -4.19 19.87
N PRO A 478 -13.18 -4.27 19.67
CA PRO A 478 -13.92 -3.32 18.83
C PRO A 478 -13.79 -1.85 19.28
N LEU A 479 -13.59 -1.58 20.58
CA LEU A 479 -13.40 -0.24 21.11
C LEU A 479 -12.07 0.36 20.60
N GLY A 480 -11.01 -0.45 20.55
CA GLY A 480 -9.74 -0.04 19.98
C GLY A 480 -9.81 0.15 18.47
N ILE A 481 -10.42 -0.79 17.77
CA ILE A 481 -10.60 -0.72 16.32
C ILE A 481 -11.40 0.54 15.93
N LEU A 482 -12.47 0.87 16.65
CA LEU A 482 -13.21 2.12 16.43
C LEU A 482 -12.29 3.34 16.46
N GLY A 483 -11.40 3.43 17.45
CA GLY A 483 -10.48 4.55 17.56
C GLY A 483 -9.47 4.62 16.41
N ALA A 484 -8.96 3.47 15.96
CA ALA A 484 -8.08 3.41 14.80
C ALA A 484 -8.79 3.98 13.56
N PHE A 485 -9.99 3.51 13.26
CA PHE A 485 -10.78 4.01 12.14
C PHE A 485 -11.16 5.49 12.29
N ALA A 486 -11.60 5.89 13.48
CA ALA A 486 -12.05 7.26 13.74
C ALA A 486 -10.92 8.29 13.58
N LEU A 487 -9.72 8.01 14.13
CA LEU A 487 -8.60 8.94 14.02
C LEU A 487 -8.04 8.99 12.60
N THR A 488 -7.99 7.86 11.89
CA THR A 488 -7.58 7.82 10.49
C THR A 488 -8.55 8.58 9.60
N TRP A 489 -9.86 8.36 9.76
CA TRP A 489 -10.90 9.10 9.04
C TRP A 489 -10.86 10.61 9.35
N LEU A 490 -10.70 10.98 10.60
CA LEU A 490 -10.57 12.39 11.02
C LEU A 490 -9.29 13.02 10.45
N GLY A 491 -8.18 12.28 10.47
CA GLY A 491 -6.91 12.72 9.89
C GLY A 491 -7.02 12.95 8.38
N MET A 492 -7.71 12.07 7.67
CA MET A 492 -8.00 12.22 6.24
C MET A 492 -8.77 13.53 5.96
N ILE A 493 -9.81 13.82 6.74
CA ILE A 493 -10.62 15.03 6.55
C ILE A 493 -9.83 16.31 6.88
N ILE A 494 -9.09 16.31 7.99
CA ILE A 494 -8.38 17.51 8.49
C ILE A 494 -7.15 17.81 7.63
N LYS A 495 -6.36 16.79 7.29
CA LYS A 495 -5.14 16.97 6.49
C LYS A 495 -5.41 16.99 4.99
N GLY A 496 -6.55 16.47 4.53
CA GLY A 496 -6.81 16.23 3.11
C GLY A 496 -5.88 15.19 2.50
N ASP A 497 -5.34 14.27 3.31
CA ASP A 497 -4.36 13.27 2.88
C ASP A 497 -5.09 11.99 2.43
N PRO A 498 -5.14 11.68 1.11
CA PRO A 498 -5.81 10.50 0.59
C PRO A 498 -5.11 9.19 1.01
N ASN A 499 -3.86 9.27 1.49
CA ASN A 499 -3.10 8.11 1.94
C ASN A 499 -3.61 7.53 3.26
N LEU A 500 -4.39 8.31 4.03
CA LEU A 500 -5.07 7.84 5.24
C LEU A 500 -6.33 7.04 4.86
N SER A 501 -6.12 5.84 4.33
CA SER A 501 -7.10 4.90 3.80
C SER A 501 -6.99 3.55 4.50
N PHE A 502 -7.95 2.65 4.23
CA PHE A 502 -7.87 1.25 4.66
C PHE A 502 -6.89 0.48 3.75
N ASN A 503 -5.60 0.56 4.05
CA ASN A 503 -4.51 -0.10 3.31
C ASN A 503 -3.83 -1.19 4.14
N ILE A 504 -2.84 -1.90 3.57
CA ILE A 504 -2.12 -2.99 4.24
C ILE A 504 -1.47 -2.51 5.54
N TYR A 505 -0.86 -1.33 5.57
CA TYR A 505 -0.20 -0.81 6.77
C TYR A 505 -1.19 -0.47 7.87
N PHE A 506 -2.36 0.03 7.50
CA PHE A 506 -3.45 0.23 8.45
C PHE A 506 -3.99 -1.10 9.01
N GLN A 507 -4.01 -2.17 8.20
CA GLN A 507 -4.36 -3.52 8.68
C GLN A 507 -3.36 -4.03 9.72
N VAL A 508 -2.05 -3.78 9.52
CA VAL A 508 -1.02 -4.06 10.55
C VAL A 508 -1.31 -3.27 11.83
N ALA A 509 -1.69 -2.00 11.70
CA ALA A 509 -2.07 -1.18 12.85
C ALA A 509 -3.28 -1.75 13.60
N ILE A 510 -4.31 -2.24 12.90
CA ILE A 510 -5.47 -2.91 13.53
C ILE A 510 -5.03 -4.14 14.30
N VAL A 511 -4.20 -5.00 13.72
CA VAL A 511 -3.68 -6.20 14.40
C VAL A 511 -2.88 -5.82 15.66
N ALA A 512 -2.05 -4.78 15.58
CA ALA A 512 -1.36 -4.25 16.75
C ALA A 512 -2.33 -3.73 17.84
N VAL A 513 -3.39 -3.03 17.44
CA VAL A 513 -4.42 -2.51 18.34
C VAL A 513 -5.21 -3.63 19.01
N ILE A 514 -5.46 -4.75 18.33
CA ILE A 514 -6.08 -5.95 18.95
C ILE A 514 -5.24 -6.38 20.15
N GLY A 515 -3.93 -6.56 19.95
CA GLY A 515 -3.02 -6.97 21.02
C GLY A 515 -2.92 -5.94 22.15
N LEU A 516 -2.82 -4.64 21.81
CA LEU A 516 -2.71 -3.57 22.79
C LEU A 516 -4.00 -3.37 23.61
N SER A 517 -5.17 -3.55 22.99
CA SER A 517 -6.46 -3.52 23.68
C SER A 517 -6.59 -4.69 24.66
N ALA A 518 -6.18 -5.89 24.24
CA ALA A 518 -6.14 -7.07 25.08
C ALA A 518 -5.22 -6.88 26.30
N LYS A 519 -4.05 -6.24 26.15
CA LYS A 519 -3.11 -5.91 27.23
C LYS A 519 -3.80 -5.14 28.36
N ASN A 520 -4.55 -4.08 28.03
CA ASN A 520 -5.24 -3.28 29.03
C ASN A 520 -6.32 -4.08 29.77
N ALA A 521 -7.04 -4.94 29.04
CA ALA A 521 -8.05 -5.82 29.61
C ALA A 521 -7.43 -6.89 30.53
N ILE A 522 -6.32 -7.51 30.12
CA ILE A 522 -5.58 -8.49 30.90
C ILE A 522 -5.20 -7.91 32.27
N LEU A 523 -4.64 -6.70 32.30
CA LEU A 523 -4.18 -6.06 33.55
C LEU A 523 -5.30 -5.84 34.56
N ILE A 524 -6.50 -5.50 34.14
CA ILE A 524 -7.65 -5.29 35.06
C ILE A 524 -8.27 -6.65 35.45
N VAL A 525 -8.48 -7.51 34.47
CA VAL A 525 -9.17 -8.80 34.66
C VAL A 525 -8.39 -9.76 35.53
N GLU A 526 -7.06 -9.83 35.35
CA GLU A 526 -6.19 -10.68 36.17
C GLU A 526 -6.23 -10.25 37.64
N PHE A 527 -6.11 -8.95 37.90
CA PHE A 527 -6.15 -8.43 39.26
C PHE A 527 -7.54 -8.57 39.90
N ALA A 528 -8.61 -8.38 39.13
CA ALA A 528 -9.97 -8.62 39.60
C ALA A 528 -10.23 -10.10 39.92
N LYS A 529 -9.66 -11.03 39.10
CA LYS A 529 -9.72 -12.49 39.38
C LYS A 529 -8.98 -12.81 40.66
N GLU A 530 -7.78 -12.29 40.87
CA GLU A 530 -6.96 -12.51 42.08
C GLU A 530 -7.70 -12.05 43.35
N LEU A 531 -8.27 -10.83 43.35
CA LEU A 531 -9.06 -10.31 44.47
C LEU A 531 -10.30 -11.15 44.74
N GLN A 532 -10.99 -11.63 43.69
CA GLN A 532 -12.14 -12.49 43.83
C GLN A 532 -11.75 -13.87 44.44
N GLU A 533 -10.58 -14.43 44.07
CA GLU A 533 -10.04 -15.64 44.65
C GLU A 533 -9.62 -15.48 46.13
N GLN A 534 -9.22 -14.25 46.52
CA GLN A 534 -8.96 -13.86 47.91
C GLN A 534 -10.23 -13.68 48.75
N GLY A 535 -11.43 -13.71 48.10
CA GLY A 535 -12.72 -13.72 48.81
C GLY A 535 -13.50 -12.40 48.70
N GLU A 536 -13.04 -11.41 47.95
CA GLU A 536 -13.84 -10.19 47.68
C GLU A 536 -15.05 -10.51 46.78
N ASP A 537 -16.16 -9.76 46.97
CA ASP A 537 -17.31 -9.87 46.08
C ASP A 537 -16.96 -9.46 44.66
N LEU A 538 -17.64 -10.04 43.66
CA LEU A 538 -17.36 -9.82 42.23
C LEU A 538 -17.38 -8.34 41.86
N PHE A 539 -18.34 -7.55 42.37
CA PHE A 539 -18.42 -6.11 42.06
C PHE A 539 -17.31 -5.33 42.74
N ASP A 540 -17.07 -5.57 44.03
CA ASP A 540 -16.07 -4.88 44.83
C ASP A 540 -14.65 -5.19 44.32
N ALA A 541 -14.35 -6.48 44.07
CA ALA A 541 -13.09 -6.92 43.46
C ALA A 541 -12.83 -6.22 42.12
N THR A 542 -13.87 -6.11 41.28
CA THR A 542 -13.76 -5.45 39.97
C THR A 542 -13.51 -3.94 40.09
N LEU A 543 -14.20 -3.25 40.98
CA LEU A 543 -14.02 -1.81 41.25
C LEU A 543 -12.66 -1.51 41.85
N HIS A 544 -12.21 -2.38 42.78
CA HIS A 544 -10.88 -2.28 43.40
C HIS A 544 -9.77 -2.46 42.36
N ALA A 545 -9.86 -3.50 41.53
CA ALA A 545 -8.94 -3.75 40.43
C ALA A 545 -8.87 -2.58 39.44
N ALA A 546 -10.03 -2.07 39.02
CA ALA A 546 -10.11 -0.95 38.10
C ALA A 546 -9.41 0.32 38.65
N LYS A 547 -9.63 0.64 39.95
CA LYS A 547 -8.98 1.75 40.62
C LYS A 547 -7.47 1.60 40.69
N MET A 548 -6.98 0.44 41.12
CA MET A 548 -5.55 0.17 41.29
C MET A 548 -4.78 0.16 39.97
N ARG A 549 -5.41 -0.30 38.89
CA ARG A 549 -4.79 -0.44 37.57
C ARG A 549 -4.93 0.82 36.68
N LEU A 550 -5.74 1.80 37.06
CA LEU A 550 -5.95 3.02 36.27
C LEU A 550 -4.65 3.75 35.96
N ARG A 551 -3.79 3.97 36.98
CA ARG A 551 -2.54 4.69 36.84
C ARG A 551 -1.54 3.98 35.91
N PRO A 552 -1.23 2.69 36.11
CA PRO A 552 -0.38 1.92 35.18
C PRO A 552 -0.89 1.95 33.72
N ILE A 553 -2.19 1.80 33.50
CA ILE A 553 -2.78 1.79 32.16
C ILE A 553 -2.59 3.16 31.48
N ILE A 554 -2.91 4.26 32.14
CA ILE A 554 -2.72 5.61 31.57
C ILE A 554 -1.24 5.87 31.30
N MET A 555 -0.33 5.48 32.19
CA MET A 555 1.12 5.65 31.99
C MET A 555 1.61 4.88 30.76
N THR A 556 1.21 3.62 30.59
CA THR A 556 1.61 2.81 29.43
C THR A 556 1.00 3.32 28.13
N THR A 557 -0.22 3.83 28.17
CA THR A 557 -0.90 4.42 27.01
C THR A 557 -0.18 5.68 26.54
N LEU A 558 0.15 6.58 27.46
CA LEU A 558 0.88 7.81 27.12
C LEU A 558 2.28 7.50 26.60
N ALA A 559 3.01 6.59 27.26
CA ALA A 559 4.35 6.18 26.82
C ALA A 559 4.31 5.60 25.40
N PHE A 560 3.34 4.73 25.11
CA PHE A 560 3.17 4.14 23.78
C PHE A 560 2.71 5.16 22.74
N GLY A 561 1.71 6.00 23.06
CA GLY A 561 1.20 7.03 22.18
C GLY A 561 2.28 8.04 21.76
N PHE A 562 3.08 8.54 22.72
CA PHE A 562 4.22 9.40 22.41
C PHE A 562 5.34 8.67 21.67
N GLY A 563 5.53 7.38 21.92
CA GLY A 563 6.50 6.56 21.19
C GLY A 563 6.15 6.37 19.71
N VAL A 564 4.86 6.30 19.39
CA VAL A 564 4.36 6.13 18.00
C VAL A 564 4.13 7.48 17.30
N LEU A 565 4.03 8.59 18.05
CA LEU A 565 3.78 9.92 17.49
C LEU A 565 4.75 10.33 16.36
N PRO A 566 6.07 10.03 16.40
CA PRO A 566 6.96 10.32 15.29
C PRO A 566 6.56 9.65 13.98
N LEU A 567 5.96 8.44 14.01
CA LEU A 567 5.44 7.79 12.80
C LEU A 567 4.26 8.57 12.19
N ALA A 568 3.36 9.10 13.01
CA ALA A 568 2.22 9.89 12.55
C ALA A 568 2.61 11.29 12.01
N LEU A 569 3.82 11.75 12.32
CA LEU A 569 4.35 13.08 11.94
C LEU A 569 5.55 12.97 10.98
N SER A 570 5.87 11.78 10.50
CA SER A 570 7.00 11.55 9.60
C SER A 570 6.86 12.32 8.28
N THR A 571 7.99 12.64 7.66
CA THR A 571 8.07 13.29 6.35
C THR A 571 9.12 12.57 5.50
N GLY A 572 9.02 12.66 4.18
CA GLY A 572 9.96 12.04 3.27
C GLY A 572 9.43 10.73 2.67
N ALA A 573 10.34 9.97 2.05
CA ALA A 573 10.00 8.68 1.47
C ALA A 573 9.48 7.70 2.55
N GLY A 574 8.40 6.99 2.26
CA GLY A 574 7.75 6.08 3.20
C GLY A 574 6.86 6.76 4.24
N ALA A 575 6.64 8.08 4.16
CA ALA A 575 5.79 8.80 5.10
C ALA A 575 4.33 8.33 5.06
N GLY A 576 3.79 7.99 3.90
CA GLY A 576 2.43 7.50 3.75
C GLY A 576 2.17 6.21 4.52
N SER A 577 3.08 5.24 4.41
CA SER A 577 3.01 3.98 5.16
C SER A 577 3.15 4.19 6.66
N GLN A 578 4.06 5.06 7.09
CA GLN A 578 4.27 5.42 8.51
C GLN A 578 3.05 6.14 9.08
N HIS A 579 2.44 7.07 8.33
CA HIS A 579 1.20 7.74 8.72
C HIS A 579 0.06 6.73 8.93
N SER A 580 -0.12 5.79 8.00
CA SER A 580 -1.17 4.77 8.10
C SER A 580 -1.05 3.95 9.38
N VAL A 581 0.16 3.48 9.71
CA VAL A 581 0.44 2.78 10.97
C VAL A 581 0.26 3.71 12.17
N GLY A 582 0.85 4.91 12.11
CA GLY A 582 0.87 5.88 13.21
C GLY A 582 -0.53 6.32 13.64
N PHE A 583 -1.35 6.79 12.70
CA PHE A 583 -2.72 7.21 12.97
C PHE A 583 -3.60 6.06 13.45
N GLY A 584 -3.49 4.89 12.81
CA GLY A 584 -4.23 3.69 13.22
C GLY A 584 -3.92 3.28 14.65
N VAL A 585 -2.65 3.17 14.99
CA VAL A 585 -2.20 2.75 16.33
C VAL A 585 -2.53 3.79 17.39
N ILE A 586 -2.24 5.09 17.16
CA ILE A 586 -2.54 6.15 18.13
C ILE A 586 -4.04 6.21 18.39
N GLY A 587 -4.88 6.21 17.34
CA GLY A 587 -6.33 6.21 17.48
C GLY A 587 -6.83 5.01 18.27
N GLY A 588 -6.31 3.83 17.93
CA GLY A 588 -6.65 2.58 18.61
C GLY A 588 -6.28 2.58 20.08
N VAL A 589 -5.07 3.02 20.43
CA VAL A 589 -4.57 3.07 21.81
C VAL A 589 -5.34 4.08 22.66
N ILE A 590 -5.63 5.26 22.11
CA ILE A 590 -6.42 6.29 22.81
C ILE A 590 -7.83 5.77 23.10
N SER A 591 -8.50 5.22 22.08
CA SER A 591 -9.87 4.75 22.22
C SER A 591 -9.97 3.51 23.11
N SER A 592 -9.08 2.54 22.93
CA SER A 592 -9.04 1.33 23.77
C SER A 592 -8.77 1.66 25.24
N THR A 593 -8.08 2.76 25.53
CA THR A 593 -7.88 3.22 26.89
C THR A 593 -9.08 4.01 27.39
N LEU A 594 -9.50 5.07 26.67
CA LEU A 594 -10.59 5.92 27.14
C LEU A 594 -11.93 5.16 27.29
N LEU A 595 -12.26 4.30 26.35
CA LEU A 595 -13.47 3.48 26.43
C LEU A 595 -13.22 2.19 27.22
N GLY A 596 -12.05 1.55 27.00
CA GLY A 596 -11.72 0.26 27.60
C GLY A 596 -11.71 0.30 29.12
N ILE A 597 -11.14 1.34 29.74
CA ILE A 597 -11.13 1.44 31.21
C ILE A 597 -12.54 1.36 31.82
N PHE A 598 -13.57 1.83 31.13
CA PHE A 598 -14.97 1.75 31.58
C PHE A 598 -15.61 0.42 31.21
N PHE A 599 -15.38 -0.09 29.99
CA PHE A 599 -16.06 -1.28 29.49
C PHE A 599 -15.44 -2.59 29.99
N ILE A 600 -14.13 -2.65 30.25
CA ILE A 600 -13.45 -3.85 30.75
C ILE A 600 -14.09 -4.36 32.05
N PRO A 601 -14.29 -3.53 33.09
CA PRO A 601 -14.98 -3.95 34.32
C PRO A 601 -16.40 -4.44 34.07
N VAL A 602 -17.14 -3.76 33.17
CA VAL A 602 -18.52 -4.16 32.80
C VAL A 602 -18.54 -5.54 32.15
N PHE A 603 -17.67 -5.78 31.17
CA PHE A 603 -17.61 -7.08 30.47
C PHE A 603 -17.19 -8.20 31.41
N PHE A 604 -16.25 -7.96 32.31
CA PHE A 604 -15.84 -8.95 33.30
C PHE A 604 -17.01 -9.34 34.22
N VAL A 605 -17.75 -8.35 34.76
CA VAL A 605 -18.93 -8.61 35.60
C VAL A 605 -20.03 -9.31 34.81
N TRP A 606 -20.29 -8.92 33.56
CA TRP A 606 -21.33 -9.58 32.73
C TRP A 606 -21.01 -11.02 32.46
N ILE A 607 -19.82 -11.32 31.98
CA ILE A 607 -19.41 -12.66 31.58
C ILE A 607 -19.39 -13.57 32.84
N ARG A 608 -18.78 -13.10 33.94
CA ARG A 608 -18.77 -13.88 35.19
C ARG A 608 -20.17 -14.12 35.77
N SER A 609 -21.09 -13.16 35.65
CA SER A 609 -22.47 -13.30 36.07
C SER A 609 -23.22 -14.34 35.22
N ILE A 610 -23.01 -14.39 33.91
CA ILE A 610 -23.64 -15.35 32.98
C ILE A 610 -23.16 -16.78 33.26
N PHE A 611 -21.86 -16.97 33.45
CA PHE A 611 -21.26 -18.30 33.66
C PHE A 611 -21.34 -18.77 35.11
N LYS A 612 -22.01 -18.03 36.02
CA LYS A 612 -22.25 -18.38 37.45
C LYS A 612 -21.01 -18.97 38.15
N TYR A 613 -19.84 -18.34 37.93
CA TYR A 613 -18.59 -18.82 38.52
C TYR A 613 -18.65 -18.73 40.05
N LYS A 614 -18.46 -19.87 40.74
CA LYS A 614 -18.25 -19.93 42.19
C LYS A 614 -16.75 -20.09 42.44
N PRO A 615 -16.11 -19.21 43.22
CA PRO A 615 -14.70 -19.40 43.59
C PRO A 615 -14.54 -20.70 44.37
N LYS A 616 -13.51 -21.48 44.07
CA LYS A 616 -13.11 -22.61 44.92
C LYS A 616 -12.73 -22.05 46.28
N LYS A 617 -13.46 -22.41 47.33
CA LYS A 617 -13.02 -22.14 48.71
C LYS A 617 -11.67 -22.81 48.92
N GLN A 618 -10.62 -22.05 49.19
CA GLN A 618 -9.37 -22.61 49.70
C GLN A 618 -9.67 -23.29 51.03
N ASN A 619 -9.50 -24.60 51.04
CA ASN A 619 -9.50 -25.38 52.29
C ASN A 619 -8.28 -24.89 53.10
N ASN A 620 -8.51 -24.01 54.07
CA ASN A 620 -7.58 -23.76 55.17
C ASN A 620 -7.51 -25.02 56.07
N GLN A 621 -6.87 -26.05 55.60
CA GLN A 621 -6.43 -27.21 56.38
C GLN A 621 -5.00 -27.51 55.94
N GLU A 622 -4.04 -26.82 56.58
CA GLU A 622 -2.68 -27.29 56.80
C GLU A 622 -1.88 -26.21 57.53
N GLN A 623 -2.28 -25.87 58.75
CA GLN A 623 -1.43 -25.28 59.76
C GLN A 623 -1.86 -25.74 61.14
N THR A 624 -1.73 -27.03 61.40
CA THR A 624 -1.59 -27.61 62.74
C THR A 624 -1.00 -29.01 62.63
N SER A 625 0.31 -29.09 62.55
CA SER A 625 1.11 -30.19 63.10
C SER A 625 2.58 -29.77 63.13
#